data_97960e4b7daf1eb2971fc54b114239e2
#
_entry.id   97960e4b7daf1eb2971fc54b114239e2
#
_cell.length_a   1.000
_cell.length_b   1.000
_cell.length_c   1.000
_cell.angle_alpha   90.00
_cell.angle_beta   90.00
_cell.angle_gamma   90.00
#
_symmetry.space_group_name_H-M   'P 1'
#
loop_
_entity.id
_entity.type
_entity.pdbx_description
1 polymer ?
#
loop_
_entity_poly.entity_id
_entity_poly.type
_entity_poly.pdbx_seq_one_letter_code
_entity_poly.pdbx_strand_id
1 'polypeptide(L)'
;MPILRMISALGCRPCDRVKLRLEEIQARHTDLEVDHVDMLTGEGVALAARHRVWTLPTLIIDDMIVAEGDVELPDLEAALGFVPSGG
;
A
#
# COMPACT_ATOMS: atom_id res chain seq x y z
N MET A 1 -7.08 2.31 -14.23
CA MET A 1 -6.77 1.59 -12.99
C MET A 1 -6.94 2.50 -11.78
N PRO A 2 -7.55 2.03 -10.69
CA PRO A 2 -7.68 2.87 -9.51
C PRO A 2 -6.32 3.18 -8.88
N ILE A 3 -6.26 4.28 -8.15
CA ILE A 3 -5.05 4.69 -7.47
C ILE A 3 -4.95 3.95 -6.14
N LEU A 4 -3.81 3.32 -5.91
CA LEU A 4 -3.48 2.71 -4.62
C LEU A 4 -2.86 3.78 -3.73
N ARG A 5 -3.46 4.02 -2.57
CA ARG A 5 -2.90 4.92 -1.57
C ARG A 5 -2.18 4.11 -0.51
N MET A 6 -0.92 4.44 -0.28
CA MET A 6 -0.11 3.79 0.73
C MET A 6 0.18 4.77 1.86
N ILE A 7 -0.38 4.50 3.03
CA ILE A 7 -0.08 5.28 4.23
C ILE A 7 1.17 4.71 4.88
N SER A 8 2.17 5.55 5.07
CA SER A 8 3.45 5.15 5.64
C SER A 8 4.01 6.23 6.56
N ALA A 9 5.17 5.97 7.15
CA ALA A 9 5.88 6.94 7.98
C ALA A 9 7.39 6.76 7.81
N LEU A 10 8.14 7.82 8.10
CA LEU A 10 9.60 7.74 8.13
C LEU A 10 10.05 6.76 9.21
N GLY A 11 11.07 5.98 8.91
CA GLY A 11 11.61 5.01 9.85
C GLY A 11 10.78 3.73 9.98
N CYS A 12 9.75 3.58 9.19
CA CYS A 12 8.91 2.39 9.19
C CYS A 12 9.53 1.33 8.29
N ARG A 13 10.17 0.31 8.87
CA ARG A 13 10.81 -0.77 8.09
C ARG A 13 9.82 -1.62 7.28
N PRO A 14 8.66 -2.02 7.85
CA PRO A 14 7.66 -2.70 7.03
C PRO A 14 7.17 -1.86 5.85
N CYS A 15 7.07 -0.54 6.02
CA CYS A 15 6.70 0.36 4.94
C CYS A 15 7.72 0.32 3.82
N ASP A 16 9.01 0.32 4.16
CA ASP A 16 10.08 0.26 3.17
C ASP A 16 10.04 -1.03 2.37
N ARG A 17 9.81 -2.15 3.04
CA ARG A 17 9.71 -3.46 2.38
C ARG A 17 8.52 -3.53 1.44
N VAL A 18 7.36 -3.07 1.87
CA VAL A 18 6.15 -3.08 1.05
C VAL A 18 6.30 -2.12 -0.13
N LYS A 19 6.95 -0.98 0.07
CA LYS A 19 7.24 -0.04 -1.02
C LYS A 19 8.07 -0.72 -2.12
N LEU A 20 9.11 -1.46 -1.75
CA LEU A 20 9.93 -2.18 -2.72
C LEU A 20 9.13 -3.24 -3.47
N ARG A 21 8.26 -3.96 -2.78
CA ARG A 21 7.37 -4.94 -3.40
C ARG A 21 6.40 -4.29 -4.38
N LEU A 22 5.86 -3.12 -4.03
CA LEU A 22 5.00 -2.34 -4.93
C LEU A 22 5.75 -1.89 -6.17
N GLU A 23 6.99 -1.44 -6.03
CA GLU A 23 7.83 -1.06 -7.17
C GLU A 23 8.06 -2.25 -8.11
N GLU A 24 8.26 -3.44 -7.55
CA GLU A 24 8.40 -4.66 -8.33
C GLU A 24 7.11 -4.98 -9.10
N ILE A 25 5.97 -4.81 -8.47
CA ILE A 25 4.67 -5.00 -9.13
C ILE A 25 4.47 -3.95 -10.22
N GLN A 26 4.80 -2.69 -9.96
CA GLN A 26 4.69 -1.61 -10.95
C GLN A 26 5.56 -1.85 -12.18
N ALA A 27 6.70 -2.51 -12.01
CA ALA A 27 7.57 -2.86 -13.14
C ALA A 27 6.87 -3.81 -14.13
N ARG A 28 5.94 -4.62 -13.64
CA ARG A 28 5.16 -5.57 -14.46
C ARG A 28 3.79 -5.04 -14.85
N HIS A 29 3.24 -4.14 -14.04
CA HIS A 29 1.91 -3.55 -14.24
C HIS A 29 2.05 -2.04 -14.26
N THR A 30 2.49 -1.50 -15.38
CA THR A 30 2.90 -0.10 -15.52
C THR A 30 1.75 0.89 -15.39
N ASP A 31 0.52 0.43 -15.45
CA ASP A 31 -0.69 1.25 -15.26
C ASP A 31 -1.08 1.39 -13.79
N LEU A 32 -0.42 0.68 -12.88
CA LEU A 32 -0.68 0.81 -11.44
C LEU A 32 -0.08 2.11 -10.92
N GLU A 33 -0.95 2.98 -10.42
CA GLU A 33 -0.53 4.22 -9.78
C GLU A 33 -0.52 4.06 -8.26
N VAL A 34 0.56 4.50 -7.62
CA VAL A 34 0.69 4.46 -6.17
C VAL A 34 0.87 5.89 -5.66
N ASP A 35 -0.03 6.31 -4.78
CA ASP A 35 0.04 7.59 -4.09
C ASP A 35 0.57 7.34 -2.68
N HIS A 36 1.76 7.86 -2.40
CA HIS A 36 2.39 7.71 -1.09
C HIS A 36 1.93 8.84 -0.17
N VAL A 37 1.28 8.46 0.93
CA VAL A 37 0.74 9.41 1.91
C VAL A 37 1.49 9.25 3.23
N ASP A 38 2.16 10.32 3.66
CA ASP A 38 2.87 10.32 4.94
C ASP A 38 1.86 10.50 6.07
N MET A 39 1.93 9.61 7.06
CA MET A 39 1.05 9.61 8.23
C MET A 39 1.08 10.93 9.01
N LEU A 40 2.17 11.68 8.92
CA LEU A 40 2.35 12.94 9.65
C LEU A 40 1.81 14.16 8.91
N THR A 41 1.37 14.02 7.67
CA THR A 41 0.74 15.13 6.95
C THR A 41 -0.74 15.25 7.34
N GLY A 42 -1.33 16.41 7.07
CA GLY A 42 -2.77 16.61 7.31
C GLY A 42 -3.62 15.60 6.56
N GLU A 43 -3.25 15.31 5.29
CA GLU A 43 -3.92 14.29 4.48
C GLU A 43 -3.79 12.91 5.13
N GLY A 44 -2.57 12.56 5.58
CA GLY A 44 -2.31 11.27 6.21
C GLY A 44 -3.08 11.09 7.52
N VAL A 45 -3.11 12.12 8.35
CA VAL A 45 -3.88 12.10 9.60
C VAL A 45 -5.37 11.90 9.33
N ALA A 46 -5.93 12.64 8.37
CA ALA A 46 -7.34 12.56 8.03
C ALA A 46 -7.68 11.17 7.47
N LEU A 47 -6.85 10.66 6.57
CA LEU A 47 -7.05 9.35 5.94
C LEU A 47 -6.94 8.22 6.96
N ALA A 48 -5.97 8.30 7.87
CA ALA A 48 -5.79 7.32 8.93
C ALA A 48 -6.97 7.30 9.90
N ALA A 49 -7.48 8.47 10.26
CA ALA A 49 -8.65 8.59 11.13
C ALA A 49 -9.90 8.01 10.46
N ARG A 50 -10.11 8.34 9.19
CA ARG A 50 -11.27 7.87 8.41
C ARG A 50 -11.32 6.35 8.34
N HIS A 51 -10.18 5.70 8.12
CA HIS A 51 -10.09 4.25 7.96
C HIS A 51 -9.70 3.52 9.24
N ARG A 52 -9.54 4.24 10.36
CA ARG A 52 -9.12 3.66 11.65
C ARG A 52 -7.84 2.85 11.51
N VAL A 53 -6.83 3.48 10.93
CA VAL A 53 -5.54 2.83 10.66
C VAL A 53 -4.75 2.67 11.96
N TRP A 54 -4.35 1.45 12.27
CA TRP A 54 -3.55 1.11 13.45
C TRP A 54 -2.20 0.51 13.09
N THR A 55 -2.06 0.05 11.87
CA THR A 55 -0.87 -0.66 11.39
C THR A 55 -0.31 0.03 10.15
N LEU A 56 1.01 0.20 10.10
CA LEU A 56 1.68 0.73 8.92
C LEU A 56 2.54 -0.33 8.25
N PRO A 57 2.60 -0.36 6.92
CA PRO A 57 1.80 0.47 6.03
C PRO A 57 0.36 -0.01 5.95
N THR A 58 -0.54 0.87 5.51
CA THR A 58 -1.92 0.51 5.16
C THR A 58 -2.14 0.89 3.70
N LEU A 59 -2.72 -0.03 2.94
CA LEU A 59 -2.97 0.14 1.51
C LEU A 59 -4.47 0.27 1.27
N ILE A 60 -4.86 1.32 0.55
CA ILE A 60 -6.26 1.68 0.33
C ILE A 60 -6.52 1.83 -1.17
N ILE A 61 -7.55 1.15 -1.68
CA ILE A 61 -8.05 1.32 -3.04
C ILE A 61 -9.55 1.56 -2.94
N ASP A 62 -10.04 2.56 -3.68
CA ASP A 62 -11.47 2.90 -3.72
C ASP A 62 -12.09 3.01 -2.33
N ASP A 63 -11.37 3.70 -1.44
CA ASP A 63 -11.81 3.97 -0.07
C ASP A 63 -11.94 2.72 0.80
N MET A 64 -11.29 1.63 0.41
CA MET A 64 -11.28 0.37 1.17
C MET A 64 -9.85 -0.07 1.47
N ILE A 65 -9.62 -0.53 2.70
CA ILE A 65 -8.33 -1.13 3.06
C ILE A 65 -8.22 -2.49 2.36
N VAL A 66 -7.17 -2.66 1.56
CA VAL A 66 -6.92 -3.93 0.85
C VAL A 66 -5.78 -4.73 1.45
N ALA A 67 -4.89 -4.10 2.20
CA ALA A 67 -3.79 -4.78 2.88
C ALA A 67 -3.24 -3.92 4.03
N GLU A 68 -2.68 -4.56 5.04
CA GLU A 68 -2.07 -3.90 6.19
C GLU A 68 -0.78 -4.61 6.59
N GLY A 69 0.18 -3.85 7.07
CA GLY A 69 1.42 -4.37 7.62
C GLY A 69 2.38 -4.88 6.56
N ASP A 70 3.32 -5.72 6.99
CA ASP A 70 4.39 -6.26 6.15
C ASP A 70 3.86 -7.42 5.29
N VAL A 71 3.02 -7.08 4.33
CA VAL A 71 2.38 -8.07 3.46
C VAL A 71 3.39 -8.63 2.45
N GLU A 72 3.43 -9.95 2.33
CA GLU A 72 4.32 -10.64 1.39
C GLU A 72 3.90 -10.40 -0.07
N LEU A 73 4.86 -10.51 -0.99
CA LEU A 73 4.63 -10.19 -2.40
C LEU A 73 3.43 -10.94 -3.01
N PRO A 74 3.27 -12.27 -2.86
CA PRO A 74 2.12 -12.95 -3.44
C PRO A 74 0.78 -12.47 -2.88
N ASP A 75 0.73 -12.21 -1.58
CA ASP A 75 -0.47 -11.71 -0.92
C ASP A 75 -0.80 -10.30 -1.35
N LEU A 76 0.24 -9.47 -1.53
CA LEU A 76 0.10 -8.11 -2.03
C LEU A 76 -0.44 -8.11 -3.46
N GLU A 77 0.11 -8.95 -4.33
CA GLU A 77 -0.37 -9.10 -5.71
C GLU A 77 -1.84 -9.51 -5.72
N ALA A 78 -2.21 -10.50 -4.90
CA ALA A 78 -3.60 -10.96 -4.80
C ALA A 78 -4.53 -9.85 -4.31
N ALA A 79 -4.10 -9.07 -3.31
CA ALA A 79 -4.87 -7.95 -2.78
C ALA A 79 -5.14 -6.87 -3.85
N LEU A 80 -4.22 -6.72 -4.80
CA LEU A 80 -4.34 -5.77 -5.91
C LEU A 80 -5.09 -6.34 -7.12
N GLY A 81 -5.53 -7.59 -7.04
CA GLY A 81 -6.26 -8.24 -8.12
C GLY A 81 -5.38 -8.85 -9.21
N PHE A 82 -4.08 -8.99 -8.96
CA PHE A 82 -3.15 -9.63 -9.89
C PHE A 82 -2.95 -11.10 -9.55
N VAL A 83 -2.53 -11.87 -10.54
CA VAL A 83 -2.16 -13.27 -10.32
C VAL A 83 -0.82 -13.30 -9.58
N PRO A 84 -0.73 -13.95 -8.41
CA PRO A 84 0.52 -14.00 -7.65
C PRO A 84 1.65 -14.66 -8.44
N SER A 85 2.81 -14.00 -8.48
CA SER A 85 3.99 -14.54 -9.14
C SER A 85 4.68 -15.56 -8.24
N GLY A 86 5.29 -16.57 -8.83
CA GLY A 86 6.01 -17.61 -8.10
C GLY A 86 5.12 -18.56 -7.32
N GLY A 87 3.82 -18.50 -7.59
CA GLY A 87 2.82 -19.34 -6.92
C GLY A 87 2.86 -20.78 -7.32
#